data_48a00e6c51d41baf255a33bc74b4f074
#
_entry.id   48a00e6c51d41baf255a33bc74b4f074
#
_cell.length_a   1.000
_cell.length_b   1.000
_cell.length_c   1.000
_cell.angle_alpha   90.00
_cell.angle_beta   90.00
_cell.angle_gamma   90.00
#
_symmetry.space_group_name_H-M   'P 1'
#
loop_
_entity.id
_entity.type
_entity.pdbx_description
1 polymer ?
#
loop_
_entity_poly.entity_id
_entity_poly.type
_entity_poly.pdbx_seq_one_letter_code
_entity_poly.pdbx_strand_id
1 'polypeptide(L)'
;MGRSLLSMAIPHQPELFPLTTGFRPDVALTEPRLWVRELRVYRMLSPGESNLLRRVSLRPGLNVLWARPGDRDRTAQLHTPGVSGHGTGKTTFCRFIRHVLGEPTFGNDEQRTRLRLAFPEAWIVAEVRLAGESWLVLRPFKIGPHAYCFRGKTIEQLFDNDEGKAPFDVFVKALNAALIEPLGVVTFATDETLIAWQHLLQWLARDQECRYAALTDFRHSGSESQAPEMAVEDRHFLFRALLQLVDTQEQSELENNKKLLGQRQRAEKQAPLLRFRAESALTRLREELPAFRTDLAGSDFLNAAAKEWQRRANEHAQTRDSMAESEDVQAARGHLVAAQGQLNAAEHRERECRDM
;
A
#
# COMPACT_ATOMS: atom_id res chain seq x y z
N MET A 1 -3.63 -25.67 -70.25
CA MET A 1 -4.59 -24.63 -69.78
C MET A 1 -4.19 -24.22 -68.36
N GLY A 2 -3.39 -23.14 -68.26
CA GLY A 2 -2.93 -22.60 -66.98
C GLY A 2 -3.95 -21.64 -66.42
N ARG A 3 -4.39 -21.85 -65.16
CA ARG A 3 -5.20 -20.87 -64.41
C ARG A 3 -4.21 -19.95 -63.66
N SER A 4 -4.16 -18.73 -64.10
CA SER A 4 -3.51 -17.62 -63.41
C SER A 4 -4.25 -17.32 -62.12
N LEU A 5 -3.57 -17.45 -60.97
CA LEU A 5 -4.04 -16.99 -59.68
C LEU A 5 -3.85 -15.46 -59.68
N LEU A 6 -4.93 -14.71 -59.82
CA LEU A 6 -5.00 -13.29 -59.58
C LEU A 6 -4.63 -13.02 -58.10
N SER A 7 -3.47 -12.45 -57.85
CA SER A 7 -3.09 -11.85 -56.59
C SER A 7 -4.02 -10.67 -56.29
N MET A 8 -4.99 -10.86 -55.41
CA MET A 8 -5.76 -9.74 -54.86
C MET A 8 -4.81 -8.91 -53.98
N ALA A 9 -4.43 -7.74 -54.52
CA ALA A 9 -3.77 -6.73 -53.69
C ALA A 9 -4.70 -6.33 -52.54
N ILE A 10 -4.24 -6.55 -51.32
CA ILE A 10 -4.93 -6.06 -50.13
C ILE A 10 -4.95 -4.54 -50.22
N PRO A 11 -6.14 -3.89 -50.15
CA PRO A 11 -6.21 -2.44 -50.23
C PRO A 11 -5.39 -1.85 -49.08
N HIS A 12 -4.51 -0.92 -49.43
CA HIS A 12 -3.69 -0.18 -48.47
C HIS A 12 -4.64 0.53 -47.51
N GLN A 13 -4.73 0.02 -46.29
CA GLN A 13 -5.44 0.72 -45.22
C GLN A 13 -4.69 2.03 -44.97
N PRO A 14 -5.31 3.20 -45.11
CA PRO A 14 -4.63 4.45 -44.73
C PRO A 14 -4.21 4.35 -43.28
N GLU A 15 -2.96 4.64 -43.01
CA GLU A 15 -2.46 4.72 -41.63
C GLU A 15 -3.32 5.70 -40.84
N LEU A 16 -4.15 5.19 -39.94
CA LEU A 16 -5.07 5.97 -39.09
C LEU A 16 -4.31 6.93 -38.16
N PHE A 17 -3.02 6.65 -37.95
CA PHE A 17 -2.14 7.51 -37.20
C PHE A 17 -0.80 7.56 -37.91
N PRO A 18 -0.30 8.74 -38.30
CA PRO A 18 1.08 8.85 -38.73
C PRO A 18 1.95 8.35 -37.56
N LEU A 19 2.74 7.31 -37.82
CA LEU A 19 3.75 6.85 -36.86
C LEU A 19 4.73 8.00 -36.68
N THR A 20 4.40 8.91 -35.78
CA THR A 20 5.31 9.97 -35.37
C THR A 20 6.53 9.29 -34.77
N THR A 21 7.69 9.78 -35.13
CA THR A 21 9.02 9.27 -34.77
C THR A 21 9.24 9.14 -33.24
N GLY A 22 8.32 9.63 -32.40
CA GLY A 22 8.36 9.56 -30.94
C GLY A 22 8.05 8.20 -30.32
N PHE A 23 7.43 7.25 -31.07
CA PHE A 23 7.10 5.92 -30.58
C PHE A 23 8.12 4.82 -30.95
N ARG A 24 9.28 5.20 -31.45
CA ARG A 24 10.33 4.20 -31.66
C ARG A 24 10.88 3.79 -30.30
N PRO A 25 10.89 2.47 -29.97
CA PRO A 25 11.57 1.99 -28.78
C PRO A 25 13.01 2.50 -28.80
N ASP A 26 13.50 3.01 -27.67
CA ASP A 26 14.90 3.37 -27.54
C ASP A 26 15.73 2.12 -27.85
N VAL A 27 16.60 2.21 -28.83
CA VAL A 27 17.48 1.09 -29.26
C VAL A 27 18.39 0.62 -28.12
N ALA A 28 18.63 1.48 -27.14
CA ALA A 28 19.35 1.15 -25.92
C ALA A 28 18.57 0.24 -24.94
N LEU A 29 17.26 0.13 -25.07
CA LEU A 29 16.40 -0.72 -24.22
C LEU A 29 16.31 -2.14 -24.82
N THR A 30 17.42 -2.83 -24.93
CA THR A 30 17.48 -4.22 -25.43
C THR A 30 17.01 -5.23 -24.38
N GLU A 31 16.99 -4.85 -23.10
CA GLU A 31 16.60 -5.72 -21.97
C GLU A 31 15.39 -5.11 -21.23
N PRO A 32 14.34 -5.91 -20.88
CA PRO A 32 13.25 -5.45 -20.06
C PRO A 32 13.75 -4.93 -18.72
N ARG A 33 13.15 -3.85 -18.20
CA ARG A 33 13.49 -3.31 -16.87
C ARG A 33 13.30 -4.31 -15.74
N LEU A 34 12.36 -5.23 -15.89
CA LEU A 34 12.09 -6.32 -14.96
C LEU A 34 11.85 -7.61 -15.73
N TRP A 35 12.59 -8.66 -15.40
CA TRP A 35 12.30 -10.01 -15.85
C TRP A 35 12.91 -11.07 -14.93
N VAL A 36 12.30 -12.23 -14.86
CA VAL A 36 12.79 -13.37 -14.11
C VAL A 36 13.66 -14.21 -15.01
N ARG A 37 14.97 -14.31 -14.71
CA ARG A 37 15.92 -15.08 -15.51
C ARG A 37 15.77 -16.57 -15.27
N GLU A 38 15.70 -16.97 -14.00
CA GLU A 38 15.58 -18.36 -13.63
C GLU A 38 14.77 -18.49 -12.33
N LEU A 39 13.99 -19.55 -12.24
CA LEU A 39 13.25 -19.92 -11.05
C LEU A 39 13.60 -21.36 -10.68
N ARG A 40 13.95 -21.59 -9.42
CA ARG A 40 14.21 -22.91 -8.84
C ARG A 40 13.31 -23.16 -7.64
N VAL A 41 12.82 -24.37 -7.52
CA VAL A 41 12.08 -24.84 -6.34
C VAL A 41 12.93 -25.91 -5.67
N TYR A 42 13.26 -25.69 -4.41
CA TYR A 42 14.02 -26.63 -3.61
C TYR A 42 13.14 -27.30 -2.57
N ARG A 43 13.33 -28.60 -2.35
CA ARG A 43 12.69 -29.34 -1.25
C ARG A 43 13.23 -28.84 0.10
N MET A 44 14.51 -28.57 0.17
CA MET A 44 15.25 -27.99 1.27
C MET A 44 16.36 -27.11 0.68
N LEU A 45 16.57 -25.93 1.27
CA LEU A 45 17.58 -24.99 0.78
C LEU A 45 18.99 -25.46 1.17
N SER A 46 19.50 -26.43 0.43
CA SER A 46 20.84 -26.93 0.58
C SER A 46 21.40 -27.39 -0.79
N PRO A 47 22.73 -27.41 -0.94
CA PRO A 47 23.38 -27.91 -2.16
C PRO A 47 22.98 -29.37 -2.47
N GLY A 48 22.98 -29.70 -3.74
CA GLY A 48 22.74 -31.06 -4.23
C GLY A 48 21.48 -31.16 -5.11
N GLU A 49 21.59 -31.94 -6.18
CA GLU A 49 20.51 -32.12 -7.16
C GLU A 49 19.27 -32.80 -6.56
N SER A 50 19.43 -33.62 -5.53
CA SER A 50 18.31 -34.29 -4.83
C SER A 50 17.35 -33.30 -4.15
N ASN A 51 17.84 -32.11 -3.82
CA ASN A 51 17.06 -31.06 -3.21
C ASN A 51 16.38 -30.15 -4.24
N LEU A 52 16.82 -30.17 -5.47
CA LEU A 52 16.23 -29.37 -6.55
C LEU A 52 15.00 -30.08 -7.14
N LEU A 53 13.81 -29.62 -6.82
CA LEU A 53 12.56 -30.17 -7.31
C LEU A 53 12.25 -29.72 -8.75
N ARG A 54 12.53 -28.47 -9.06
CA ARG A 54 12.25 -27.90 -10.38
C ARG A 54 13.20 -26.75 -10.69
N ARG A 55 13.62 -26.69 -11.95
CA ARG A 55 14.36 -25.58 -12.54
C ARG A 55 13.63 -25.11 -13.78
N VAL A 56 13.41 -23.81 -13.90
CA VAL A 56 12.81 -23.16 -15.08
C VAL A 56 13.64 -21.94 -15.44
N SER A 57 14.35 -22.02 -16.54
CA SER A 57 15.07 -20.88 -17.10
C SER A 57 14.16 -20.16 -18.09
N LEU A 58 14.15 -18.84 -18.00
CA LEU A 58 13.38 -17.97 -18.84
C LEU A 58 14.31 -17.08 -19.66
N ARG A 59 13.85 -16.59 -20.78
CA ARG A 59 14.56 -15.66 -21.65
C ARG A 59 13.82 -14.33 -21.73
N PRO A 60 14.47 -13.22 -22.04
CA PRO A 60 13.76 -12.00 -22.42
C PRO A 60 12.81 -12.27 -23.58
N GLY A 61 11.62 -11.67 -23.54
CA GLY A 61 10.58 -11.87 -24.54
C GLY A 61 9.62 -13.03 -24.24
N LEU A 62 9.05 -13.62 -25.28
CA LEU A 62 8.01 -14.64 -25.13
C LEU A 62 8.57 -15.97 -24.63
N ASN A 63 8.01 -16.44 -23.51
CA ASN A 63 8.19 -17.78 -22.97
C ASN A 63 6.87 -18.52 -22.97
N VAL A 64 6.84 -19.73 -23.53
CA VAL A 64 5.64 -20.55 -23.61
C VAL A 64 5.80 -21.78 -22.74
N LEU A 65 4.96 -21.91 -21.72
CA LEU A 65 4.89 -23.09 -20.88
C LEU A 65 3.80 -24.03 -21.44
N TRP A 66 4.25 -25.06 -22.14
CA TRP A 66 3.34 -26.01 -22.75
C TRP A 66 3.27 -27.33 -21.99
N ALA A 67 2.06 -27.73 -21.61
CA ALA A 67 1.80 -29.05 -21.06
C ALA A 67 1.37 -29.99 -22.18
N ARG A 68 2.19 -31.01 -22.46
CA ARG A 68 1.88 -32.00 -23.48
C ARG A 68 0.64 -32.82 -23.08
N PRO A 69 -0.32 -33.04 -23.97
CA PRO A 69 -1.52 -33.82 -23.67
C PRO A 69 -1.25 -35.30 -23.30
N GLY A 70 -0.13 -35.87 -23.71
CA GLY A 70 0.21 -37.30 -23.58
C GLY A 70 1.02 -37.69 -22.33
N ASP A 71 1.45 -36.77 -21.48
CA ASP A 71 2.17 -37.13 -20.24
C ASP A 71 1.23 -37.73 -19.15
N ARG A 72 -0.02 -38.00 -19.51
CA ARG A 72 -1.03 -38.63 -18.63
C ARG A 72 -0.76 -40.10 -18.34
N ASP A 73 -0.16 -40.83 -19.27
CA ASP A 73 -0.07 -42.30 -19.20
C ASP A 73 0.98 -42.81 -18.22
N ARG A 74 1.94 -41.98 -17.79
CA ARG A 74 3.00 -42.42 -16.87
C ARG A 74 2.65 -42.28 -15.38
N THR A 75 1.61 -41.54 -15.05
CA THR A 75 1.09 -41.41 -13.66
C THR A 75 -0.34 -41.94 -13.50
N ALA A 76 -0.88 -42.56 -14.53
CA ALA A 76 -2.28 -43.00 -14.62
C ALA A 76 -2.67 -44.17 -13.70
N GLN A 77 -1.76 -44.71 -12.91
CA GLN A 77 -2.11 -45.72 -11.90
C GLN A 77 -2.82 -45.17 -10.65
N LEU A 78 -3.00 -43.86 -10.54
CA LEU A 78 -3.55 -43.23 -9.32
C LEU A 78 -4.70 -42.22 -9.52
N HIS A 79 -5.27 -42.07 -10.73
CA HIS A 79 -6.26 -41.01 -10.94
C HIS A 79 -7.53 -41.43 -11.63
N THR A 80 -8.65 -41.03 -11.03
CA THR A 80 -10.01 -41.02 -11.52
C THR A 80 -10.11 -40.48 -12.95
N PRO A 81 -10.86 -41.15 -13.86
CA PRO A 81 -11.06 -40.65 -15.22
C PRO A 81 -11.87 -39.34 -15.21
N GLY A 82 -11.36 -38.29 -15.80
CA GLY A 82 -12.12 -37.06 -16.01
C GLY A 82 -11.43 -35.73 -15.79
N VAL A 83 -10.25 -35.68 -15.17
CA VAL A 83 -9.57 -34.41 -14.88
C VAL A 83 -8.57 -34.03 -15.98
N SER A 84 -9.05 -33.30 -16.95
CA SER A 84 -8.27 -32.82 -18.08
C SER A 84 -7.35 -31.68 -17.70
N GLY A 85 -6.02 -31.86 -17.90
CA GLY A 85 -5.07 -30.74 -18.05
C GLY A 85 -4.75 -29.85 -16.84
N HIS A 86 -5.48 -29.95 -15.75
CA HIS A 86 -5.29 -29.06 -14.58
C HIS A 86 -4.12 -29.49 -13.65
N GLY A 87 -3.57 -30.67 -13.80
CA GLY A 87 -2.51 -31.24 -12.92
C GLY A 87 -1.08 -30.88 -13.28
N THR A 88 -0.80 -30.11 -14.35
CA THR A 88 0.58 -29.90 -14.85
C THR A 88 1.37 -28.79 -14.16
N GLY A 89 0.79 -28.11 -13.18
CA GLY A 89 1.46 -27.07 -12.40
C GLY A 89 1.62 -25.71 -13.10
N LYS A 90 0.97 -25.47 -14.23
CA LYS A 90 1.05 -24.17 -14.95
C LYS A 90 0.61 -23.00 -14.06
N THR A 91 -0.56 -23.09 -13.43
CA THR A 91 -1.08 -22.06 -12.53
C THR A 91 -0.16 -21.89 -11.32
N THR A 92 0.37 -22.99 -10.77
CA THR A 92 1.33 -22.95 -9.67
C THR A 92 2.62 -22.21 -10.07
N PHE A 93 3.08 -22.41 -11.31
CA PHE A 93 4.27 -21.70 -11.83
C PHE A 93 4.01 -20.18 -11.93
N CYS A 94 2.86 -19.76 -12.46
CA CYS A 94 2.51 -18.34 -12.50
C CYS A 94 2.43 -17.74 -11.08
N ARG A 95 1.89 -18.48 -10.12
CA ARG A 95 1.89 -18.08 -8.70
C ARG A 95 3.29 -17.99 -8.11
N PHE A 96 4.21 -18.87 -8.49
CA PHE A 96 5.60 -18.75 -8.08
C PHE A 96 6.25 -17.46 -8.57
N ILE A 97 6.03 -17.10 -9.83
CA ILE A 97 6.52 -15.83 -10.38
C ILE A 97 5.96 -14.66 -9.57
N ARG A 98 4.65 -14.60 -9.33
CA ARG A 98 4.05 -13.54 -8.53
C ARG A 98 4.63 -13.48 -7.13
N HIS A 99 4.78 -14.64 -6.50
CA HIS A 99 5.29 -14.73 -5.14
C HIS A 99 6.71 -14.19 -5.03
N VAL A 100 7.62 -14.59 -5.91
CA VAL A 100 9.00 -14.06 -5.90
C VAL A 100 9.08 -12.59 -6.27
N LEU A 101 8.12 -12.06 -7.00
CA LEU A 101 8.02 -10.65 -7.35
C LEU A 101 7.29 -9.79 -6.30
N GLY A 102 7.00 -10.31 -5.12
CA GLY A 102 6.50 -9.47 -4.01
C GLY A 102 5.05 -9.67 -3.62
N GLU A 103 4.33 -10.63 -4.22
CA GLU A 103 2.99 -10.96 -3.73
C GLU A 103 3.08 -11.43 -2.26
N PRO A 104 2.28 -10.86 -1.33
CA PRO A 104 2.44 -11.12 0.10
C PRO A 104 2.29 -12.60 0.46
N THR A 105 1.28 -13.25 -0.10
CA THR A 105 0.97 -14.66 0.17
C THR A 105 1.00 -15.49 -1.11
N PHE A 106 1.36 -16.77 -0.98
CA PHE A 106 1.28 -17.72 -2.08
C PHE A 106 -0.13 -18.33 -2.14
N GLY A 107 -0.86 -18.08 -3.19
CA GLY A 107 -2.19 -18.66 -3.40
C GLY A 107 -3.15 -18.45 -2.22
N ASN A 108 -4.23 -19.24 -2.15
CA ASN A 108 -5.16 -19.25 -1.03
C ASN A 108 -4.65 -20.09 0.16
N ASP A 109 -5.38 -20.05 1.29
CA ASP A 109 -5.00 -20.73 2.53
C ASP A 109 -4.91 -22.26 2.36
N GLU A 110 -5.84 -22.84 1.61
CA GLU A 110 -5.86 -24.27 1.36
C GLU A 110 -4.63 -24.72 0.55
N GLN A 111 -4.29 -23.97 -0.47
CA GLN A 111 -3.11 -24.26 -1.31
C GLN A 111 -1.80 -24.11 -0.53
N ARG A 112 -1.71 -23.07 0.32
CA ARG A 112 -0.56 -22.89 1.21
C ARG A 112 -0.42 -24.05 2.18
N THR A 113 -1.53 -24.47 2.78
CA THR A 113 -1.55 -25.60 3.72
C THR A 113 -1.15 -26.91 3.05
N ARG A 114 -1.72 -27.20 1.87
CA ARG A 114 -1.34 -28.39 1.09
C ARG A 114 0.14 -28.38 0.69
N LEU A 115 0.64 -27.23 0.26
CA LEU A 115 2.05 -27.10 -0.12
C LEU A 115 2.99 -27.32 1.07
N ARG A 116 2.66 -26.75 2.22
CA ARG A 116 3.43 -26.91 3.46
C ARG A 116 3.43 -28.34 3.98
N LEU A 117 2.30 -29.03 3.88
CA LEU A 117 2.22 -30.44 4.26
C LEU A 117 3.06 -31.34 3.32
N ALA A 118 3.00 -31.08 2.03
CA ALA A 118 3.75 -31.87 1.04
C ALA A 118 5.26 -31.55 1.04
N PHE A 119 5.63 -30.29 1.30
CA PHE A 119 6.98 -29.78 1.21
C PHE A 119 7.30 -28.81 2.36
N PRO A 120 7.44 -29.33 3.59
CA PRO A 120 7.54 -28.49 4.80
C PRO A 120 8.79 -27.61 4.85
N GLU A 121 9.88 -27.99 4.20
CA GLU A 121 11.16 -27.27 4.18
C GLU A 121 11.42 -26.59 2.83
N ALA A 122 10.40 -26.51 1.95
CA ALA A 122 10.62 -26.05 0.59
C ALA A 122 10.84 -24.52 0.49
N TRP A 123 11.66 -24.19 -0.48
CA TRP A 123 11.99 -22.82 -0.84
C TRP A 123 11.77 -22.60 -2.33
N ILE A 124 11.36 -21.39 -2.66
CA ILE A 124 11.40 -20.88 -4.03
C ILE A 124 12.50 -19.83 -4.11
N VAL A 125 13.32 -19.97 -5.13
CA VAL A 125 14.47 -19.11 -5.42
C VAL A 125 14.32 -18.58 -6.82
N ALA A 126 14.51 -17.29 -7.01
CA ALA A 126 14.49 -16.68 -8.33
C ALA A 126 15.67 -15.73 -8.52
N GLU A 127 16.28 -15.79 -9.70
CA GLU A 127 17.11 -14.71 -10.18
C GLU A 127 16.25 -13.74 -10.98
N VAL A 128 16.20 -12.50 -10.51
CA VAL A 128 15.42 -11.43 -11.10
C VAL A 128 16.36 -10.34 -11.58
N ARG A 129 16.19 -9.93 -12.82
CA ARG A 129 16.88 -8.77 -13.37
C ARG A 129 15.97 -7.56 -13.19
N LEU A 130 16.47 -6.54 -12.50
CA LEU A 130 15.76 -5.30 -12.23
C LEU A 130 16.66 -4.12 -12.59
N ALA A 131 16.26 -3.33 -13.57
CA ALA A 131 17.01 -2.17 -14.06
C ALA A 131 18.49 -2.47 -14.38
N GLY A 132 18.75 -3.64 -14.98
CA GLY A 132 20.09 -4.12 -15.34
C GLY A 132 20.85 -4.83 -14.22
N GLU A 133 20.37 -4.79 -12.97
CA GLU A 133 20.99 -5.46 -11.83
C GLU A 133 20.41 -6.87 -11.61
N SER A 134 21.25 -7.78 -11.12
CA SER A 134 20.81 -9.11 -10.69
C SER A 134 20.38 -9.09 -9.24
N TRP A 135 19.24 -9.68 -8.96
CA TRP A 135 18.72 -9.91 -7.62
C TRP A 135 18.44 -11.40 -7.44
N LEU A 136 18.98 -11.97 -6.40
CA LEU A 136 18.65 -13.33 -5.99
C LEU A 136 17.65 -13.27 -4.85
N VAL A 137 16.44 -13.77 -5.09
CA VAL A 137 15.30 -13.69 -4.18
C VAL A 137 14.95 -15.08 -3.67
N LEU A 138 14.80 -15.21 -2.35
CA LEU A 138 14.51 -16.48 -1.69
C LEU A 138 13.30 -16.35 -0.79
N ARG A 139 12.30 -17.20 -1.01
CA ARG A 139 11.07 -17.22 -0.22
C ARG A 139 10.74 -18.61 0.27
N PRO A 140 10.61 -18.82 1.59
CA PRO A 140 10.22 -20.09 2.16
C PRO A 140 8.72 -20.33 2.05
N PHE A 141 8.30 -21.59 1.98
CA PHE A 141 6.91 -21.97 2.21
C PHE A 141 6.63 -22.30 3.67
N LYS A 142 7.66 -22.58 4.44
CA LYS A 142 7.59 -22.84 5.87
C LYS A 142 7.24 -21.56 6.66
N ILE A 143 6.51 -21.76 7.75
CA ILE A 143 6.30 -20.68 8.75
C ILE A 143 7.57 -20.60 9.60
N GLY A 144 8.08 -19.40 9.83
CA GLY A 144 9.24 -19.13 10.69
C GLY A 144 10.43 -18.52 9.94
N PRO A 145 11.05 -19.22 8.94
CA PRO A 145 12.11 -18.58 8.19
C PRO A 145 11.65 -17.35 7.43
N HIS A 146 12.42 -16.27 7.52
CA HIS A 146 12.12 -15.05 6.80
C HIS A 146 12.58 -15.13 5.35
N ALA A 147 11.81 -14.53 4.45
CA ALA A 147 12.22 -14.29 3.08
C ALA A 147 13.38 -13.30 3.05
N TYR A 148 14.33 -13.50 2.14
CA TYR A 148 15.49 -12.63 1.99
C TYR A 148 15.94 -12.51 0.54
N CYS A 149 16.83 -11.58 0.28
CA CYS A 149 17.39 -11.34 -1.04
C CYS A 149 18.87 -11.00 -0.97
N PHE A 150 19.52 -11.09 -2.13
CA PHE A 150 20.88 -10.60 -2.37
C PHE A 150 20.87 -9.71 -3.60
N ARG A 151 21.52 -8.56 -3.51
CA ARG A 151 21.77 -7.69 -4.64
C ARG A 151 23.09 -8.06 -5.30
N GLY A 152 23.13 -8.14 -6.61
CA GLY A 152 24.33 -8.46 -7.40
C GLY A 152 24.66 -9.94 -7.49
N LYS A 153 23.96 -10.85 -6.78
CA LYS A 153 24.20 -12.29 -6.88
C LYS A 153 23.36 -12.94 -7.98
N THR A 154 23.95 -13.98 -8.56
CA THR A 154 23.26 -14.88 -9.50
C THR A 154 22.80 -16.14 -8.78
N ILE A 155 21.95 -16.91 -9.44
CA ILE A 155 21.42 -18.16 -8.86
C ILE A 155 22.46 -19.26 -8.76
N GLU A 156 23.55 -19.18 -9.53
CA GLU A 156 24.71 -20.08 -9.46
C GLU A 156 25.48 -19.85 -8.15
N GLN A 157 25.48 -18.63 -7.63
CA GLN A 157 26.15 -18.22 -6.38
C GLN A 157 25.30 -18.42 -5.12
N LEU A 158 24.17 -19.13 -5.25
CA LEU A 158 23.20 -19.31 -4.17
C LEU A 158 23.81 -19.83 -2.86
N PHE A 159 24.78 -20.75 -2.98
CA PHE A 159 25.37 -21.46 -1.84
C PHE A 159 26.82 -21.05 -1.53
N ASP A 160 27.34 -19.98 -2.17
CA ASP A 160 28.74 -19.59 -1.99
C ASP A 160 28.97 -19.00 -0.57
N ASN A 161 28.20 -18.01 -0.19
CA ASN A 161 28.26 -17.37 1.13
C ASN A 161 26.96 -16.56 1.40
N ASP A 162 26.80 -16.08 2.64
CA ASP A 162 25.68 -15.24 3.06
C ASP A 162 25.98 -13.73 2.96
N GLU A 163 27.11 -13.34 2.35
CA GLU A 163 27.49 -11.94 2.20
C GLU A 163 26.46 -11.18 1.35
N GLY A 164 26.06 -10.00 1.82
CA GLY A 164 25.04 -9.17 1.17
C GLY A 164 23.60 -9.63 1.37
N LYS A 165 23.36 -10.59 2.27
CA LYS A 165 22.01 -11.02 2.64
C LYS A 165 21.20 -9.87 3.25
N ALA A 166 20.05 -9.59 2.68
CA ALA A 166 19.14 -8.55 3.11
C ALA A 166 17.71 -9.08 3.25
N PRO A 167 16.88 -8.46 4.11
CA PRO A 167 15.47 -8.78 4.18
C PRO A 167 14.77 -8.57 2.83
N PHE A 168 13.75 -9.36 2.54
CA PHE A 168 13.04 -9.34 1.26
C PHE A 168 12.40 -7.97 0.93
N ASP A 169 12.04 -7.20 1.94
CA ASP A 169 11.47 -5.84 1.77
C ASP A 169 12.45 -4.89 1.05
N VAL A 170 13.75 -5.12 1.14
CA VAL A 170 14.77 -4.38 0.39
C VAL A 170 14.58 -4.56 -1.11
N PHE A 171 14.29 -5.79 -1.56
CA PHE A 171 13.96 -6.04 -2.96
C PHE A 171 12.63 -5.39 -3.38
N VAL A 172 11.61 -5.45 -2.52
CA VAL A 172 10.33 -4.77 -2.79
C VAL A 172 10.51 -3.25 -2.90
N LYS A 173 11.33 -2.64 -2.04
CA LYS A 173 11.70 -1.23 -2.14
C LYS A 173 12.42 -0.92 -3.46
N ALA A 174 13.34 -1.79 -3.88
CA ALA A 174 14.02 -1.64 -5.17
C ALA A 174 13.04 -1.73 -6.36
N LEU A 175 12.03 -2.61 -6.30
CA LEU A 175 10.96 -2.67 -7.30
C LEU A 175 10.18 -1.35 -7.37
N ASN A 176 9.81 -0.77 -6.22
CA ASN A 176 9.14 0.53 -6.17
C ASN A 176 10.03 1.63 -6.76
N ALA A 177 11.28 1.73 -6.35
CA ALA A 177 12.22 2.73 -6.84
C ALA A 177 12.46 2.63 -8.36
N ALA A 178 12.57 1.40 -8.88
CA ALA A 178 12.85 1.20 -10.30
C ALA A 178 11.63 1.35 -11.21
N LEU A 179 10.42 1.02 -10.72
CA LEU A 179 9.23 0.84 -11.57
C LEU A 179 8.09 1.79 -11.26
N ILE A 180 7.96 2.25 -10.02
CA ILE A 180 6.86 3.12 -9.59
C ILE A 180 7.29 4.59 -9.51
N GLU A 181 8.41 4.88 -8.84
CA GLU A 181 8.90 6.26 -8.71
C GLU A 181 9.07 6.98 -10.08
N PRO A 182 9.58 6.29 -11.15
CA PRO A 182 9.70 6.93 -12.46
C PRO A 182 8.36 7.29 -13.13
N LEU A 183 7.23 6.81 -12.61
CA LEU A 183 5.92 7.20 -13.14
C LEU A 183 5.55 8.65 -12.79
N GLY A 184 6.25 9.26 -11.82
CA GLY A 184 6.02 10.63 -11.39
C GLY A 184 4.70 10.83 -10.62
N VAL A 185 3.99 9.75 -10.30
CA VAL A 185 2.73 9.77 -9.56
C VAL A 185 2.91 9.03 -8.24
N VAL A 186 2.40 9.60 -7.15
CA VAL A 186 2.66 9.08 -5.79
C VAL A 186 1.44 8.38 -5.21
N THR A 187 0.24 8.94 -5.43
CA THR A 187 -1.01 8.47 -4.84
C THR A 187 -2.10 8.30 -5.89
N PHE A 188 -3.07 7.45 -5.59
CA PHE A 188 -4.32 7.42 -6.33
C PHE A 188 -5.19 8.64 -5.99
N ALA A 189 -5.94 9.14 -6.98
CA ALA A 189 -6.80 10.30 -6.78
C ALA A 189 -8.09 9.99 -6.01
N THR A 190 -8.49 8.72 -5.90
CA THR A 190 -9.75 8.30 -5.27
C THR A 190 -9.69 8.33 -3.75
N ASP A 191 -8.62 7.80 -3.15
CA ASP A 191 -8.50 7.57 -1.71
C ASP A 191 -7.15 7.99 -1.11
N GLU A 192 -6.28 8.62 -1.92
CA GLU A 192 -4.92 9.03 -1.55
C GLU A 192 -4.00 7.85 -1.16
N THR A 193 -4.38 6.62 -1.48
CA THR A 193 -3.53 5.44 -1.26
C THR A 193 -2.24 5.56 -2.06
N LEU A 194 -1.10 5.27 -1.42
CA LEU A 194 0.21 5.27 -2.09
C LEU A 194 0.26 4.20 -3.19
N ILE A 195 0.67 4.63 -4.37
CA ILE A 195 0.91 3.69 -5.48
C ILE A 195 2.16 2.88 -5.17
N ALA A 196 2.01 1.57 -5.18
CA ALA A 196 3.08 0.64 -4.88
C ALA A 196 3.19 -0.43 -5.98
N TRP A 197 4.33 -1.10 -6.03
CA TRP A 197 4.59 -2.20 -6.94
C TRP A 197 3.49 -3.26 -6.99
N GLN A 198 2.88 -3.57 -5.85
CA GLN A 198 1.81 -4.57 -5.75
C GLN A 198 0.59 -4.22 -6.61
N HIS A 199 0.27 -2.93 -6.80
CA HIS A 199 -0.80 -2.49 -7.69
C HIS A 199 -0.45 -2.80 -9.16
N LEU A 200 0.79 -2.51 -9.56
CA LEU A 200 1.27 -2.81 -10.91
C LEU A 200 1.39 -4.31 -11.16
N LEU A 201 1.81 -5.09 -10.16
CA LEU A 201 1.94 -6.54 -10.26
C LEU A 201 0.60 -7.23 -10.60
N GLN A 202 -0.54 -6.68 -10.16
CA GLN A 202 -1.86 -7.21 -10.52
C GLN A 202 -2.15 -7.11 -12.01
N TRP A 203 -1.63 -6.10 -12.68
CA TRP A 203 -1.77 -5.93 -14.11
C TRP A 203 -0.78 -6.79 -14.88
N LEU A 204 0.47 -6.84 -14.44
CA LEU A 204 1.55 -7.58 -15.11
C LEU A 204 1.39 -9.09 -14.99
N ALA A 205 0.97 -9.58 -13.83
CA ALA A 205 0.89 -11.02 -13.55
C ALA A 205 -0.56 -11.52 -13.52
N ARG A 206 -1.20 -11.46 -14.67
CA ARG A 206 -2.56 -11.97 -14.86
C ARG A 206 -2.54 -13.51 -14.93
N ASP A 207 -3.61 -14.12 -14.47
CA ASP A 207 -3.83 -15.57 -14.52
C ASP A 207 -5.19 -15.92 -15.10
N GLN A 208 -5.57 -17.20 -15.00
CA GLN A 208 -6.84 -17.69 -15.54
C GLN A 208 -8.09 -17.03 -14.94
N GLU A 209 -7.97 -16.41 -13.77
CA GLU A 209 -9.06 -15.74 -13.07
C GLU A 209 -9.29 -14.31 -13.59
N CYS A 210 -8.30 -13.77 -14.29
CA CYS A 210 -8.42 -12.47 -14.94
C CYS A 210 -9.01 -12.61 -16.33
N ARG A 211 -10.14 -11.97 -16.56
CA ARG A 211 -10.71 -11.87 -17.92
C ARG A 211 -9.83 -10.91 -18.73
N TYR A 212 -9.28 -11.40 -19.84
CA TYR A 212 -8.49 -10.58 -20.77
C TYR A 212 -9.39 -9.89 -21.80
N ALA A 213 -10.47 -9.24 -21.38
CA ALA A 213 -11.38 -8.56 -22.28
C ALA A 213 -10.82 -7.18 -22.71
N ALA A 214 -10.05 -6.51 -21.82
CA ALA A 214 -9.42 -5.22 -22.10
C ALA A 214 -7.99 -5.16 -21.57
N LEU A 215 -7.19 -4.24 -22.13
CA LEU A 215 -5.84 -3.96 -21.65
C LEU A 215 -5.83 -3.44 -20.20
N THR A 216 -6.91 -2.77 -19.80
CA THR A 216 -7.10 -2.21 -18.45
C THR A 216 -7.67 -3.22 -17.45
N ASP A 217 -7.77 -4.50 -17.81
CA ASP A 217 -8.18 -5.54 -16.89
C ASP A 217 -7.03 -5.86 -15.93
N PHE A 218 -7.31 -5.78 -14.65
CA PHE A 218 -6.42 -6.13 -13.56
C PHE A 218 -6.96 -7.40 -12.87
N ARG A 219 -6.07 -8.15 -12.23
CA ARG A 219 -6.48 -9.26 -11.39
C ARG A 219 -7.33 -8.75 -10.23
N HIS A 220 -8.44 -9.43 -9.95
CA HIS A 220 -9.35 -9.04 -8.87
C HIS A 220 -8.70 -9.26 -7.49
N SER A 221 -8.93 -8.33 -6.55
CA SER A 221 -8.42 -8.44 -5.18
C SER A 221 -8.92 -9.68 -4.43
N GLY A 222 -10.15 -10.11 -4.70
CA GLY A 222 -10.74 -11.34 -4.18
C GLY A 222 -10.28 -12.63 -4.88
N SER A 223 -9.34 -12.56 -5.87
CA SER A 223 -8.70 -13.75 -6.41
C SER A 223 -7.82 -14.40 -5.34
N GLU A 224 -7.43 -15.65 -5.55
CA GLU A 224 -6.77 -16.55 -4.58
C GLU A 224 -5.58 -16.00 -3.76
N SER A 225 -5.15 -14.77 -3.97
CA SER A 225 -4.06 -14.12 -3.21
C SER A 225 -4.48 -12.73 -2.77
N GLN A 226 -3.87 -12.26 -1.69
CA GLN A 226 -4.10 -10.92 -1.16
C GLN A 226 -3.49 -9.88 -2.12
N ALA A 227 -4.32 -9.39 -3.03
CA ALA A 227 -3.98 -8.27 -3.88
C ALA A 227 -4.59 -6.98 -3.30
N PRO A 228 -3.93 -5.81 -3.42
CA PRO A 228 -4.55 -4.55 -2.99
C PRO A 228 -5.84 -4.29 -3.74
N GLU A 229 -6.83 -3.75 -3.05
CA GLU A 229 -8.05 -3.27 -3.71
C GLU A 229 -7.76 -2.00 -4.49
N MET A 230 -8.34 -1.91 -5.68
CA MET A 230 -8.27 -0.73 -6.53
C MET A 230 -9.63 -0.46 -7.16
N ALA A 231 -10.09 0.77 -7.10
CA ALA A 231 -11.24 1.23 -7.86
C ALA A 231 -10.96 1.11 -9.39
N VAL A 232 -12.01 1.14 -10.18
CA VAL A 232 -11.84 1.08 -11.65
C VAL A 232 -11.07 2.29 -12.17
N GLU A 233 -11.36 3.45 -11.60
CA GLU A 233 -10.71 4.72 -11.90
C GLU A 233 -9.20 4.66 -11.61
N ASP A 234 -8.79 4.05 -10.50
CA ASP A 234 -7.39 3.90 -10.10
C ASP A 234 -6.63 2.97 -11.04
N ARG A 235 -7.27 1.91 -11.52
CA ARG A 235 -6.70 1.00 -12.54
C ARG A 235 -6.45 1.73 -13.85
N HIS A 236 -7.41 2.54 -14.30
CA HIS A 236 -7.27 3.37 -15.49
C HIS A 236 -6.18 4.43 -15.29
N PHE A 237 -6.14 5.03 -14.11
CA PHE A 237 -5.12 6.01 -13.76
C PHE A 237 -3.72 5.41 -13.79
N LEU A 238 -3.50 4.26 -13.13
CA LEU A 238 -2.22 3.56 -13.14
C LEU A 238 -1.79 3.17 -14.56
N PHE A 239 -2.75 2.71 -15.38
CA PHE A 239 -2.46 2.37 -16.78
C PHE A 239 -2.05 3.61 -17.60
N ARG A 240 -2.73 4.74 -17.42
CA ARG A 240 -2.36 6.00 -18.05
C ARG A 240 -0.98 6.49 -17.59
N ALA A 241 -0.67 6.35 -16.31
CA ALA A 241 0.65 6.69 -15.75
C ALA A 241 1.76 5.84 -16.39
N LEU A 242 1.54 4.54 -16.57
CA LEU A 242 2.48 3.64 -17.25
C LEU A 242 2.75 4.07 -18.71
N LEU A 243 1.74 4.59 -19.37
CA LEU A 243 1.87 5.10 -20.74
C LEU A 243 2.35 6.55 -20.81
N GLN A 244 2.70 7.16 -19.68
CA GLN A 244 3.09 8.57 -19.57
C GLN A 244 2.01 9.53 -20.12
N LEU A 245 0.74 9.16 -19.95
CA LEU A 245 -0.43 9.94 -20.37
C LEU A 245 -1.04 10.75 -19.22
N VAL A 246 -0.34 10.81 -18.08
CA VAL A 246 -0.75 11.62 -16.93
C VAL A 246 0.12 12.86 -16.89
N ASP A 247 -0.51 14.02 -17.00
CA ASP A 247 0.15 15.28 -16.73
C ASP A 247 0.24 15.46 -15.20
N THR A 248 1.46 15.49 -14.69
CA THR A 248 1.72 15.64 -13.24
C THR A 248 1.27 17.01 -12.72
N GLN A 249 1.26 18.05 -13.56
CA GLN A 249 0.76 19.36 -13.15
C GLN A 249 -0.77 19.34 -13.06
N GLU A 250 -1.47 18.83 -14.09
CA GLU A 250 -2.93 18.66 -14.08
C GLU A 250 -3.37 17.82 -12.87
N GLN A 251 -2.64 16.76 -12.57
CA GLN A 251 -2.94 15.92 -11.41
C GLN A 251 -2.79 16.67 -10.09
N SER A 252 -1.70 17.40 -9.92
CA SER A 252 -1.47 18.22 -8.74
C SER A 252 -2.60 19.25 -8.55
N GLU A 253 -3.05 19.86 -9.62
CA GLU A 253 -4.18 20.79 -9.61
C GLU A 253 -5.50 20.09 -9.26
N LEU A 254 -5.75 18.88 -9.78
CA LEU A 254 -6.95 18.09 -9.45
C LEU A 254 -6.94 17.66 -7.98
N GLU A 255 -5.82 17.24 -7.45
CA GLU A 255 -5.66 16.90 -6.02
C GLU A 255 -5.90 18.12 -5.13
N ASN A 256 -5.32 19.27 -5.48
CA ASN A 256 -5.55 20.52 -4.77
C ASN A 256 -7.03 20.94 -4.79
N ASN A 257 -7.68 20.86 -5.95
CA ASN A 257 -9.11 21.13 -6.09
C ASN A 257 -9.96 20.20 -5.24
N LYS A 258 -9.68 18.90 -5.23
CA LYS A 258 -10.37 17.91 -4.39
C LYS A 258 -10.20 18.23 -2.91
N LYS A 259 -8.99 18.59 -2.48
CA LYS A 259 -8.70 19.01 -1.11
C LYS A 259 -9.48 20.26 -0.71
N LEU A 260 -9.51 21.27 -1.59
CA LEU A 260 -10.26 22.52 -1.37
C LEU A 260 -11.77 22.26 -1.30
N LEU A 261 -12.31 21.42 -2.17
CA LEU A 261 -13.71 21.00 -2.13
C LEU A 261 -14.06 20.28 -0.83
N GLY A 262 -13.17 19.38 -0.36
CA GLY A 262 -13.34 18.71 0.92
C GLY A 262 -13.29 19.67 2.11
N GLN A 263 -12.40 20.66 2.09
CA GLN A 263 -12.34 21.72 3.10
C GLN A 263 -13.62 22.58 3.09
N ARG A 264 -14.08 22.96 1.91
CA ARG A 264 -15.33 23.71 1.74
C ARG A 264 -16.52 22.94 2.30
N GLN A 265 -16.69 21.68 1.96
CA GLN A 265 -17.78 20.84 2.47
C GLN A 265 -17.73 20.69 4.00
N ARG A 266 -16.54 20.54 4.58
CA ARG A 266 -16.38 20.52 6.05
C ARG A 266 -16.76 21.85 6.66
N ALA A 267 -16.32 22.96 6.08
CA ALA A 267 -16.67 24.30 6.54
C ALA A 267 -18.19 24.55 6.44
N GLU A 268 -18.82 24.18 5.33
CA GLU A 268 -20.27 24.28 5.13
C GLU A 268 -21.06 23.45 6.16
N LYS A 269 -20.61 22.24 6.51
CA LYS A 269 -21.22 21.41 7.56
C LYS A 269 -21.01 21.97 8.97
N GLN A 270 -19.90 22.63 9.22
CA GLN A 270 -19.58 23.22 10.53
C GLN A 270 -20.20 24.61 10.75
N ALA A 271 -20.47 25.33 9.66
CA ALA A 271 -20.99 26.70 9.73
C ALA A 271 -22.28 26.84 10.57
N PRO A 272 -23.29 25.96 10.45
CA PRO A 272 -24.49 26.05 11.29
C PRO A 272 -24.18 25.88 12.79
N LEU A 273 -23.30 24.94 13.12
CA LEU A 273 -22.90 24.69 14.51
C LEU A 273 -22.13 25.89 15.10
N LEU A 274 -21.22 26.45 14.32
CA LEU A 274 -20.45 27.63 14.73
C LEU A 274 -21.39 28.87 14.90
N ARG A 275 -22.36 29.06 14.01
CA ARG A 275 -23.38 30.11 14.16
C ARG A 275 -24.19 29.91 15.43
N PHE A 276 -24.70 28.71 15.66
CA PHE A 276 -25.45 28.39 16.89
C PHE A 276 -24.62 28.65 18.15
N ARG A 277 -23.36 28.24 18.17
CA ARG A 277 -22.45 28.50 19.30
C ARG A 277 -22.22 30.00 19.50
N ALA A 278 -22.02 30.76 18.43
CA ALA A 278 -21.83 32.20 18.49
C ALA A 278 -23.08 32.91 19.00
N GLU A 279 -24.28 32.54 18.50
CA GLU A 279 -25.58 33.09 18.96
C GLU A 279 -25.81 32.75 20.43
N SER A 280 -25.54 31.50 20.85
CA SER A 280 -25.68 31.11 22.25
C SER A 280 -24.71 31.88 23.17
N ALA A 281 -23.46 32.07 22.72
CA ALA A 281 -22.49 32.87 23.46
C ALA A 281 -22.90 34.35 23.56
N LEU A 282 -23.43 34.91 22.45
CA LEU A 282 -23.97 36.27 22.44
C LEU A 282 -25.15 36.43 23.42
N THR A 283 -26.07 35.45 23.44
CA THR A 283 -27.22 35.48 24.37
C THR A 283 -26.76 35.48 25.82
N ARG A 284 -25.84 34.57 26.20
CA ARG A 284 -25.23 34.56 27.53
C ARG A 284 -24.52 35.85 27.88
N LEU A 285 -23.80 36.42 26.95
CA LEU A 285 -23.07 37.67 27.14
C LEU A 285 -24.03 38.84 27.38
N ARG A 286 -25.18 38.89 26.72
CA ARG A 286 -26.26 39.87 26.95
C ARG A 286 -26.92 39.71 28.33
N GLU A 287 -27.11 38.47 28.77
CA GLU A 287 -27.66 38.17 30.09
C GLU A 287 -26.70 38.59 31.20
N GLU A 288 -25.42 38.32 31.06
CA GLU A 288 -24.40 38.61 32.05
C GLU A 288 -23.93 40.09 32.03
N LEU A 289 -24.12 40.77 30.91
CA LEU A 289 -23.66 42.15 30.66
C LEU A 289 -24.79 43.04 30.09
N PRO A 290 -25.86 43.29 30.83
CA PRO A 290 -27.01 44.05 30.28
C PRO A 290 -26.66 45.46 29.80
N ALA A 291 -25.59 46.06 30.32
CA ALA A 291 -25.10 47.38 29.91
C ALA A 291 -24.15 47.34 28.71
N PHE A 292 -23.88 46.14 28.16
CA PHE A 292 -22.97 45.99 27.04
C PHE A 292 -23.65 46.41 25.73
N ARG A 293 -22.95 47.26 24.95
CA ARG A 293 -23.49 47.74 23.67
C ARG A 293 -23.48 46.61 22.64
N THR A 294 -24.67 46.25 22.17
CA THR A 294 -24.89 45.19 21.17
C THR A 294 -25.07 45.72 19.74
N ASP A 295 -24.91 47.04 19.57
CA ASP A 295 -24.99 47.73 18.29
C ASP A 295 -23.71 47.68 17.46
N LEU A 296 -22.61 47.17 18.05
CA LEU A 296 -21.38 46.95 17.35
C LEU A 296 -21.42 45.67 16.52
N ALA A 297 -20.89 45.70 15.31
CA ALA A 297 -20.85 44.56 14.41
C ALA A 297 -19.42 44.06 14.18
N GLY A 298 -19.27 42.75 13.93
CA GLY A 298 -18.02 42.16 13.48
C GLY A 298 -16.86 42.22 14.48
N SER A 299 -15.71 42.64 14.03
CA SER A 299 -14.48 42.69 14.83
C SER A 299 -14.54 43.68 15.99
N ASP A 300 -15.30 44.78 15.83
CA ASP A 300 -15.41 45.83 16.86
C ASP A 300 -16.20 45.30 18.07
N PHE A 301 -17.25 44.52 17.83
CA PHE A 301 -17.97 43.82 18.88
C PHE A 301 -17.07 42.88 19.65
N LEU A 302 -16.30 42.01 18.95
CA LEU A 302 -15.40 41.06 19.58
C LEU A 302 -14.33 41.77 20.42
N ASN A 303 -13.74 42.84 19.92
CA ASN A 303 -12.75 43.64 20.62
C ASN A 303 -13.33 44.34 21.87
N ALA A 304 -14.54 44.88 21.76
CA ALA A 304 -15.22 45.49 22.90
C ALA A 304 -15.59 44.43 23.96
N ALA A 305 -16.08 43.27 23.54
CA ALA A 305 -16.36 42.15 24.43
C ALA A 305 -15.12 41.67 25.16
N ALA A 306 -14.02 41.49 24.44
CA ALA A 306 -12.75 41.08 25.03
C ALA A 306 -12.23 42.03 26.08
N LYS A 307 -12.31 43.36 25.82
CA LYS A 307 -11.93 44.40 26.78
C LYS A 307 -12.79 44.38 28.03
N GLU A 308 -14.10 44.22 27.88
CA GLU A 308 -14.99 44.16 29.03
C GLU A 308 -14.80 42.90 29.89
N TRP A 309 -14.56 41.73 29.25
CA TRP A 309 -14.19 40.53 29.96
C TRP A 309 -12.86 40.69 30.70
N GLN A 310 -11.87 41.31 30.09
CA GLN A 310 -10.56 41.57 30.73
C GLN A 310 -10.73 42.48 31.96
N ARG A 311 -11.55 43.53 31.85
CA ARG A 311 -11.88 44.44 32.97
C ARG A 311 -12.49 43.68 34.14
N ARG A 312 -13.52 42.84 33.86
CA ARG A 312 -14.18 42.02 34.90
C ARG A 312 -13.24 40.97 35.49
N ALA A 313 -12.45 40.31 34.69
CA ALA A 313 -11.48 39.37 35.19
C ALA A 313 -10.49 40.04 36.16
N ASN A 314 -10.06 41.23 35.84
CA ASN A 314 -9.18 41.99 36.73
C ASN A 314 -9.92 42.42 38.03
N GLU A 315 -11.19 42.85 37.95
CA GLU A 315 -11.99 43.18 39.15
C GLU A 315 -12.21 41.95 40.03
N HIS A 316 -12.51 40.79 39.44
CA HIS A 316 -12.64 39.55 40.18
C HIS A 316 -11.30 39.11 40.80
N ALA A 317 -10.19 39.28 40.08
CA ALA A 317 -8.85 38.99 40.64
C ALA A 317 -8.54 39.87 41.84
N GLN A 318 -8.80 41.19 41.73
CA GLN A 318 -8.62 42.13 42.84
C GLN A 318 -9.51 41.81 44.04
N THR A 319 -10.79 41.44 43.77
CA THR A 319 -11.70 41.04 44.86
C THR A 319 -11.24 39.75 45.50
N ARG A 320 -10.76 38.78 44.72
CA ARG A 320 -10.21 37.54 45.24
C ARG A 320 -8.92 37.73 46.07
N ASP A 321 -8.07 38.61 45.61
CA ASP A 321 -6.82 38.93 46.35
C ASP A 321 -7.11 39.66 47.63
N SER A 322 -8.10 40.59 47.64
CA SER A 322 -8.55 41.24 48.88
C SER A 322 -9.23 40.28 49.87
N MET A 323 -9.97 39.28 49.37
CA MET A 323 -10.52 38.21 50.23
C MET A 323 -9.46 37.19 50.68
N ALA A 324 -8.40 36.99 49.91
CA ALA A 324 -7.28 36.10 50.28
C ALA A 324 -6.41 36.71 51.43
N GLU A 325 -6.45 38.00 51.58
CA GLU A 325 -5.76 38.71 52.68
C GLU A 325 -6.59 38.70 54.00
N SER A 326 -7.86 38.25 53.96
CA SER A 326 -8.67 38.10 55.16
C SER A 326 -8.14 36.96 56.07
N GLU A 327 -8.05 37.22 57.38
CA GLU A 327 -7.60 36.23 58.39
C GLU A 327 -8.36 34.89 58.30
N ASP A 328 -9.64 34.90 57.96
CA ASP A 328 -10.47 33.73 57.80
C ASP A 328 -10.03 32.81 56.66
N VAL A 329 -9.59 33.37 55.51
CA VAL A 329 -9.10 32.61 54.35
C VAL A 329 -7.72 32.02 54.64
N GLN A 330 -6.87 32.75 55.40
CA GLN A 330 -5.57 32.21 55.84
C GLN A 330 -5.74 31.09 56.85
N ALA A 331 -6.68 31.20 57.79
CA ALA A 331 -7.01 30.15 58.71
C ALA A 331 -7.57 28.90 58.01
N ALA A 332 -8.49 29.09 57.06
CA ALA A 332 -9.04 27.96 56.24
C ALA A 332 -7.96 27.26 55.40
N ARG A 333 -7.02 27.99 54.82
CA ARG A 333 -5.85 27.40 54.10
C ARG A 333 -4.96 26.60 55.06
N GLY A 334 -4.70 27.11 56.28
CA GLY A 334 -3.95 26.39 57.28
C GLY A 334 -4.58 25.06 57.66
N HIS A 335 -5.90 25.05 57.84
CA HIS A 335 -6.67 23.82 58.10
C HIS A 335 -6.61 22.82 56.93
N LEU A 336 -6.69 23.29 55.68
CA LEU A 336 -6.64 22.46 54.52
C LEU A 336 -5.26 21.82 54.32
N VAL A 337 -4.17 22.55 54.52
CA VAL A 337 -2.82 22.01 54.51
C VAL A 337 -2.57 20.99 55.59
N ALA A 338 -3.08 21.24 56.82
CA ALA A 338 -2.99 20.29 57.90
C ALA A 338 -3.79 18.98 57.61
N ALA A 339 -4.99 19.10 57.06
CA ALA A 339 -5.82 17.95 56.63
C ALA A 339 -5.16 17.12 55.51
N GLN A 340 -4.55 17.80 54.54
CA GLN A 340 -3.79 17.15 53.46
C GLN A 340 -2.57 16.40 53.99
N GLY A 341 -1.89 16.97 54.95
CA GLY A 341 -0.74 16.34 55.63
C GLY A 341 -1.16 15.05 56.38
N GLN A 342 -2.32 15.09 57.05
CA GLN A 342 -2.88 13.91 57.75
C GLN A 342 -3.32 12.81 56.77
N LEU A 343 -3.89 13.18 55.63
CA LEU A 343 -4.29 12.26 54.56
C LEU A 343 -3.05 11.54 53.99
N ASN A 344 -2.01 12.30 53.63
CA ASN A 344 -0.78 11.75 53.08
C ASN A 344 -0.10 10.77 54.08
N ALA A 345 -0.13 11.12 55.36
CA ALA A 345 0.41 10.25 56.42
C ALA A 345 -0.45 8.98 56.65
N ALA A 346 -1.75 9.05 56.40
CA ALA A 346 -2.63 7.89 56.45
C ALA A 346 -2.40 6.95 55.24
N GLU A 347 -2.26 7.52 54.06
CA GLU A 347 -1.94 6.75 52.85
C GLU A 347 -0.57 6.07 52.92
N HIS A 348 0.42 6.73 53.53
CA HIS A 348 1.73 6.13 53.72
C HIS A 348 1.65 4.92 54.67
N ARG A 349 0.93 5.05 55.78
CA ARG A 349 0.68 3.94 56.70
C ARG A 349 -0.10 2.78 56.06
N GLU A 350 -1.07 3.07 55.22
CA GLU A 350 -1.82 2.02 54.46
C GLU A 350 -0.90 1.27 53.48
N ARG A 351 0.04 1.95 52.80
CA ARG A 351 1.04 1.30 51.93
C ARG A 351 1.99 0.41 52.76
N GLU A 352 2.51 0.92 53.87
CA GLU A 352 3.37 0.11 54.77
C GLU A 352 2.66 -1.14 55.29
N CYS A 353 1.34 -1.07 55.54
CA CYS A 353 0.56 -2.22 55.95
C CYS A 353 0.25 -3.22 54.83
N ARG A 354 0.28 -2.79 53.59
CA ARG A 354 0.12 -3.67 52.42
C ARG A 354 1.39 -4.41 52.04
N ASP A 355 2.54 -3.81 52.33
CA ASP A 355 3.85 -4.38 52.01
C ASP A 355 4.41 -5.32 53.11
N MET A 356 3.72 -5.44 54.24
CA MET A 356 3.94 -6.48 55.27
C MET A 356 3.06 -7.69 55.05
#